data_623c80259e16812792f5054509c8a88d
#
_entry.id   623c80259e16812792f5054509c8a88d
#
_cell.length_a   1.000
_cell.length_b   1.000
_cell.length_c   1.000
_cell.angle_alpha   90.00
_cell.angle_beta   90.00
_cell.angle_gamma   90.00
#
_symmetry.space_group_name_H-M   'P 1'
#
loop_
_entity.id
_entity.type
_entity.pdbx_description
1 polymer ?
#
loop_
_entity_poly.entity_id
_entity_poly.type
_entity_poly.pdbx_seq_one_letter_code
_entity_poly.pdbx_strand_id
1 'polypeptide(L)'
;MNKIDNIANFLNKKSKKCLAINGPWGIGKTHLWKQVEEKINDKKVVYIDLFGKESYKQILEEIVFKIHGNYNKIMNTFSQIATKIAKIKSAGTINITPDAIFSFLKKEDFNNIIVCFDNIERRSDNLSLKEILGLVNLLKEEKECNVVMIFHKGELEEQDNNSAINDKEKQAKQDNSKNWYQKYKEKTIDYEFIINDNSKAAYNIISDEAKCDKEIQNIIFECYQNSCNNNLRLLLHFIEHIIYFNKECFIKIKKEDYGNEIFFSGLKMYYDILLNHIKEYYSYDINEDKPRYSIFKKYFDDSCYLNQDDLDALKSHFESNLKEKARIYFD
;
A
#
# COMPACT_ATOMS: atom_id res chain seq x y z
N MET A 1 8.45 -12.40 19.83
CA MET A 1 7.01 -12.22 19.54
C MET A 1 6.89 -11.48 18.21
N ASN A 2 6.11 -11.97 17.24
CA ASN A 2 6.01 -11.37 15.90
C ASN A 2 5.23 -10.05 15.98
N LYS A 3 5.53 -9.05 15.14
CA LYS A 3 4.81 -7.76 15.06
C LYS A 3 3.29 -7.96 14.93
N ILE A 4 2.86 -8.95 14.14
CA ILE A 4 1.45 -9.31 13.92
C ILE A 4 0.78 -9.72 15.24
N ASP A 5 1.43 -10.61 16.01
CA ASP A 5 0.89 -11.09 17.30
C ASP A 5 0.78 -9.95 18.32
N ASN A 6 1.75 -9.02 18.30
CA ASN A 6 1.72 -7.86 19.19
C ASN A 6 0.55 -6.95 18.90
N ILE A 7 0.30 -6.65 17.61
CA ILE A 7 -0.83 -5.80 17.19
C ILE A 7 -2.16 -6.49 17.49
N ALA A 8 -2.31 -7.77 17.12
CA ALA A 8 -3.53 -8.53 17.39
C ALA A 8 -3.83 -8.62 18.88
N ASN A 9 -2.83 -8.97 19.70
CA ASN A 9 -2.99 -9.02 21.17
C ASN A 9 -3.35 -7.67 21.77
N PHE A 10 -2.77 -6.58 21.25
CA PHE A 10 -3.11 -5.23 21.68
C PHE A 10 -4.59 -4.93 21.40
N LEU A 11 -5.06 -5.17 20.17
CA LEU A 11 -6.43 -4.90 19.75
C LEU A 11 -7.45 -5.82 20.43
N ASN A 12 -7.08 -7.07 20.75
CA ASN A 12 -7.94 -7.99 21.47
C ASN A 12 -8.13 -7.56 22.95
N LYS A 13 -7.06 -7.06 23.60
CA LYS A 13 -7.07 -6.75 25.05
C LYS A 13 -7.52 -5.33 25.37
N LYS A 14 -7.33 -4.39 24.46
CA LYS A 14 -7.60 -2.96 24.71
C LYS A 14 -8.89 -2.51 24.05
N SER A 15 -9.50 -1.49 24.61
CA SER A 15 -10.63 -0.76 24.05
C SER A 15 -10.34 0.74 24.07
N LYS A 16 -11.06 1.51 23.26
CA LYS A 16 -10.91 2.97 23.14
C LYS A 16 -9.48 3.40 22.78
N LYS A 17 -8.85 2.67 21.86
CA LYS A 17 -7.49 2.96 21.41
C LYS A 17 -7.43 3.18 19.91
N CYS A 18 -6.61 4.15 19.52
CA CYS A 18 -6.24 4.36 18.12
C CYS A 18 -4.80 3.88 17.90
N LEU A 19 -4.67 2.95 16.97
CA LEU A 19 -3.39 2.37 16.55
C LEU A 19 -3.09 2.81 15.12
N ALA A 20 -1.92 3.40 14.90
CA ALA A 20 -1.43 3.74 13.56
C ALA A 20 -0.46 2.67 13.04
N ILE A 21 -0.62 2.29 11.79
CA ILE A 21 0.32 1.47 11.01
C ILE A 21 0.90 2.38 9.92
N ASN A 22 2.14 2.78 10.09
CA ASN A 22 2.82 3.73 9.23
C ASN A 22 4.00 3.07 8.50
N GLY A 23 4.23 3.45 7.27
CA GLY A 23 5.36 2.99 6.45
C GLY A 23 5.23 3.42 5.01
N PRO A 24 6.31 3.36 4.21
CA PRO A 24 6.30 3.78 2.82
C PRO A 24 5.34 2.95 1.96
N TRP A 25 5.08 3.44 0.75
CA TRP A 25 4.28 2.70 -0.22
C TRP A 25 4.93 1.37 -0.59
N GLY A 26 4.09 0.36 -0.81
CA GLY A 26 4.56 -0.97 -1.19
C GLY A 26 5.22 -1.79 -0.08
N ILE A 27 5.45 -1.25 1.13
CA ILE A 27 6.09 -1.94 2.27
C ILE A 27 5.28 -3.15 2.80
N GLY A 28 3.99 -3.26 2.42
CA GLY A 28 3.12 -4.34 2.87
C GLY A 28 2.20 -4.00 4.04
N LYS A 29 1.88 -2.72 4.31
CA LYS A 29 0.98 -2.29 5.41
C LYS A 29 -0.36 -3.01 5.40
N THR A 30 -1.07 -2.98 4.27
CA THR A 30 -2.38 -3.64 4.10
C THR A 30 -2.28 -5.16 4.22
N HIS A 31 -1.20 -5.75 3.71
CA HIS A 31 -0.95 -7.19 3.85
C HIS A 31 -0.73 -7.58 5.32
N LEU A 32 0.11 -6.82 6.04
CA LEU A 32 0.30 -7.00 7.48
C LEU A 32 -1.01 -6.86 8.24
N TRP A 33 -1.85 -5.87 7.88
CA TRP A 33 -3.16 -5.70 8.50
C TRP A 33 -4.07 -6.92 8.30
N LYS A 34 -4.15 -7.47 7.10
CA LYS A 34 -4.93 -8.69 6.83
C LYS A 34 -4.50 -9.86 7.71
N GLN A 35 -3.19 -10.06 7.88
CA GLN A 35 -2.66 -11.08 8.79
C GLN A 35 -2.96 -10.81 10.27
N VAL A 36 -3.05 -9.54 10.68
CA VAL A 36 -3.49 -9.15 12.02
C VAL A 36 -4.98 -9.43 12.19
N GLU A 37 -5.79 -9.08 11.19
CA GLU A 37 -7.25 -9.29 11.19
C GLU A 37 -7.62 -10.76 11.38
N GLU A 38 -6.91 -11.69 10.74
CA GLU A 38 -7.07 -13.13 10.91
C GLU A 38 -6.83 -13.62 12.36
N LYS A 39 -6.09 -12.85 13.16
CA LYS A 39 -5.81 -13.14 14.58
C LYS A 39 -6.66 -12.35 15.57
N ILE A 40 -7.58 -11.55 15.06
CA ILE A 40 -8.55 -10.85 15.90
C ILE A 40 -9.67 -11.81 16.26
N ASN A 41 -9.84 -12.02 17.55
CA ASN A 41 -10.87 -12.88 18.12
C ASN A 41 -11.98 -12.01 18.74
N ASP A 42 -13.22 -12.46 18.66
CA ASP A 42 -14.39 -11.88 19.35
C ASP A 42 -14.69 -10.40 18.97
N LYS A 43 -14.01 -9.84 17.95
CA LYS A 43 -14.26 -8.49 17.45
C LYS A 43 -14.48 -8.49 15.95
N LYS A 44 -15.45 -7.70 15.51
CA LYS A 44 -15.74 -7.47 14.11
C LYS A 44 -14.89 -6.31 13.58
N VAL A 45 -14.20 -6.52 12.48
CA VAL A 45 -13.47 -5.47 11.78
C VAL A 45 -14.37 -4.79 10.75
N VAL A 46 -14.46 -3.47 10.84
CA VAL A 46 -15.09 -2.59 9.87
C VAL A 46 -13.98 -1.88 9.10
N TYR A 47 -13.55 -2.48 8.00
CA TYR A 47 -12.47 -1.96 7.16
C TYR A 47 -13.03 -0.94 6.16
N ILE A 48 -12.45 0.26 6.13
CA ILE A 48 -12.83 1.39 5.27
C ILE A 48 -11.60 1.78 4.45
N ASP A 49 -11.68 1.59 3.14
CA ASP A 49 -10.69 2.11 2.21
C ASP A 49 -11.05 3.55 1.84
N LEU A 50 -10.14 4.49 2.11
CA LEU A 50 -10.35 5.91 1.81
C LEU A 50 -9.99 6.27 0.37
N PHE A 51 -9.35 5.38 -0.36
CA PHE A 51 -9.09 5.59 -1.78
C PHE A 51 -10.40 5.70 -2.56
N GLY A 52 -10.58 6.83 -3.27
CA GLY A 52 -11.79 7.11 -4.03
C GLY A 52 -13.01 7.56 -3.21
N LYS A 53 -12.85 7.81 -1.90
CA LYS A 53 -13.90 8.45 -1.10
C LYS A 53 -13.84 9.96 -1.27
N GLU A 54 -14.98 10.55 -1.64
CA GLU A 54 -15.09 11.97 -1.95
C GLU A 54 -15.66 12.80 -0.79
N SER A 55 -16.32 12.17 0.16
CA SER A 55 -16.97 12.89 1.25
C SER A 55 -17.02 12.13 2.57
N TYR A 56 -17.04 12.88 3.65
CA TYR A 56 -17.25 12.39 5.00
C TYR A 56 -18.53 11.57 5.14
N LYS A 57 -19.60 11.98 4.42
CA LYS A 57 -20.88 11.26 4.38
C LYS A 57 -20.74 9.84 3.86
N GLN A 58 -19.99 9.62 2.77
CA GLN A 58 -19.77 8.28 2.21
C GLN A 58 -19.06 7.35 3.20
N ILE A 59 -18.13 7.88 3.99
CA ILE A 59 -17.44 7.10 5.02
C ILE A 59 -18.43 6.66 6.10
N LEU A 60 -19.27 7.57 6.59
CA LEU A 60 -20.25 7.25 7.62
C LEU A 60 -21.31 6.25 7.13
N GLU A 61 -21.80 6.41 5.90
CA GLU A 61 -22.73 5.46 5.27
C GLU A 61 -22.14 4.06 5.17
N GLU A 62 -20.85 3.93 4.81
CA GLU A 62 -20.18 2.66 4.73
C GLU A 62 -19.96 2.04 6.12
N ILE A 63 -19.60 2.81 7.13
CA ILE A 63 -19.50 2.35 8.53
C ILE A 63 -20.84 1.78 8.98
N VAL A 64 -21.93 2.53 8.80
CA VAL A 64 -23.30 2.09 9.15
C VAL A 64 -23.65 0.79 8.44
N PHE A 65 -23.40 0.73 7.13
CA PHE A 65 -23.66 -0.45 6.33
C PHE A 65 -22.89 -1.68 6.83
N LYS A 66 -21.59 -1.53 7.09
CA LYS A 66 -20.74 -2.64 7.55
C LYS A 66 -21.07 -3.10 8.97
N ILE A 67 -21.53 -2.20 9.84
CA ILE A 67 -21.95 -2.55 11.19
C ILE A 67 -23.25 -3.36 11.17
N HIS A 68 -24.27 -2.86 10.51
CA HIS A 68 -25.62 -3.42 10.56
C HIS A 68 -25.92 -4.49 9.51
N GLY A 69 -25.14 -4.59 8.44
CA GLY A 69 -25.19 -5.67 7.45
C GLY A 69 -26.47 -5.78 6.60
N ASN A 70 -27.40 -4.80 6.71
CA ASN A 70 -28.68 -4.87 6.00
C ASN A 70 -29.04 -3.50 5.40
N TYR A 71 -28.83 -3.37 4.09
CA TYR A 71 -29.12 -2.16 3.34
C TYR A 71 -30.56 -1.67 3.50
N ASN A 72 -31.54 -2.58 3.46
CA ASN A 72 -32.96 -2.24 3.59
C ASN A 72 -33.31 -1.70 4.98
N LYS A 73 -32.71 -2.24 6.05
CA LYS A 73 -32.89 -1.74 7.41
C LYS A 73 -32.30 -0.32 7.56
N ILE A 74 -31.14 -0.09 6.93
CA ILE A 74 -30.44 1.17 6.91
C ILE A 74 -31.27 2.20 6.13
N MET A 75 -31.71 1.88 4.91
CA MET A 75 -32.52 2.75 4.07
C MET A 75 -33.89 3.07 4.71
N ASN A 76 -34.54 2.10 5.34
CA ASN A 76 -35.78 2.34 6.10
C ASN A 76 -35.54 3.27 7.28
N THR A 77 -34.43 3.13 7.97
CA THR A 77 -34.06 4.00 9.08
C THR A 77 -33.74 5.40 8.55
N PHE A 78 -32.98 5.55 7.48
CA PHE A 78 -32.74 6.84 6.82
C PHE A 78 -34.05 7.49 6.30
N SER A 79 -34.95 6.71 5.72
CA SER A 79 -36.24 7.22 5.26
C SER A 79 -37.14 7.70 6.41
N GLN A 80 -37.15 7.01 7.55
CA GLN A 80 -37.87 7.42 8.75
C GLN A 80 -37.34 8.73 9.34
N ILE A 81 -36.03 8.99 9.19
CA ILE A 81 -35.45 10.25 9.65
C ILE A 81 -35.73 11.37 8.68
N ALA A 82 -35.54 11.08 7.40
CA ALA A 82 -35.90 12.01 6.36
C ALA A 82 -37.35 12.48 6.56
N THR A 83 -38.29 11.58 6.86
CA THR A 83 -39.69 11.91 7.16
C THR A 83 -39.88 12.64 8.48
N LYS A 84 -39.11 12.35 9.53
CA LYS A 84 -39.15 13.12 10.77
C LYS A 84 -38.62 14.56 10.59
N ILE A 85 -37.50 14.71 9.87
CA ILE A 85 -36.91 16.02 9.55
C ILE A 85 -37.81 16.81 8.61
N ALA A 86 -38.42 16.15 7.60
CA ALA A 86 -39.37 16.79 6.68
C ALA A 86 -40.63 17.32 7.37
N LYS A 87 -41.09 16.64 8.43
CA LYS A 87 -42.22 17.15 9.25
C LYS A 87 -41.87 18.39 10.07
N ILE A 88 -40.58 18.66 10.28
CA ILE A 88 -40.07 19.82 11.04
C ILE A 88 -39.73 20.99 10.10
N LYS A 89 -39.43 20.73 8.83
CA LYS A 89 -39.13 21.77 7.83
C LYS A 89 -40.07 21.60 6.64
N SER A 90 -41.03 22.49 6.51
CA SER A 90 -41.88 22.61 5.33
C SER A 90 -41.03 22.99 4.11
N ALA A 91 -41.07 22.15 3.09
CA ALA A 91 -40.57 22.33 1.72
C ALA A 91 -39.04 22.46 1.55
N GLY A 92 -38.43 21.43 1.04
CA GLY A 92 -37.03 21.43 0.55
C GLY A 92 -36.47 20.02 0.42
N THR A 93 -35.55 19.84 -0.49
CA THR A 93 -34.76 18.59 -0.66
C THR A 93 -34.15 18.13 0.66
N ILE A 94 -34.43 16.90 1.08
CA ILE A 94 -33.94 16.38 2.37
C ILE A 94 -32.46 16.03 2.19
N ASN A 95 -31.60 16.94 2.59
CA ASN A 95 -30.17 16.64 2.76
C ASN A 95 -29.95 15.98 4.14
N ILE A 96 -29.67 14.68 4.13
CA ILE A 96 -29.25 13.98 5.35
C ILE A 96 -27.85 14.47 5.68
N THR A 97 -27.72 15.18 6.81
CA THR A 97 -26.41 15.68 7.26
C THR A 97 -25.57 14.54 7.85
N PRO A 98 -24.25 14.63 7.81
CA PRO A 98 -23.36 13.67 8.47
C PRO A 98 -23.70 13.45 9.94
N ASP A 99 -24.05 14.48 10.67
CA ASP A 99 -24.46 14.43 12.09
C ASP A 99 -25.73 13.59 12.29
N ALA A 100 -26.70 13.67 11.36
CA ALA A 100 -27.87 12.82 11.39
C ALA A 100 -27.51 11.36 11.19
N ILE A 101 -26.62 11.02 10.26
CA ILE A 101 -26.12 9.65 10.06
C ILE A 101 -25.46 9.15 11.34
N PHE A 102 -24.59 9.96 11.94
CA PHE A 102 -23.84 9.56 13.11
C PHE A 102 -24.70 9.40 14.37
N SER A 103 -25.82 10.14 14.48
CA SER A 103 -26.78 10.02 15.57
C SER A 103 -27.50 8.66 15.62
N PHE A 104 -27.48 7.89 14.50
CA PHE A 104 -28.03 6.52 14.45
C PHE A 104 -27.10 5.47 15.02
N LEU A 105 -25.80 5.71 14.95
CA LEU A 105 -24.82 4.81 15.50
C LEU A 105 -24.76 5.04 17.02
N LYS A 106 -25.44 4.18 17.75
CA LYS A 106 -25.36 4.18 19.21
C LYS A 106 -23.99 3.62 19.62
N LYS A 107 -23.59 3.94 20.86
CA LYS A 107 -22.34 3.41 21.42
C LYS A 107 -22.34 1.87 21.42
N GLU A 108 -23.48 1.26 21.74
CA GLU A 108 -23.66 -0.18 21.80
C GLU A 108 -23.43 -0.87 20.45
N ASP A 109 -23.67 -0.18 19.32
CA ASP A 109 -23.41 -0.70 17.98
C ASP A 109 -21.92 -0.92 17.72
N PHE A 110 -21.05 -0.27 18.49
CA PHE A 110 -19.60 -0.40 18.41
C PHE A 110 -18.99 -1.39 19.41
N ASN A 111 -19.82 -2.08 20.18
CA ASN A 111 -19.34 -3.13 21.08
C ASN A 111 -18.64 -4.23 20.25
N ASN A 112 -17.41 -4.54 20.64
CA ASN A 112 -16.57 -5.51 19.94
C ASN A 112 -16.33 -5.17 18.44
N ILE A 113 -16.26 -3.87 18.11
CA ILE A 113 -15.92 -3.40 16.77
C ILE A 113 -14.54 -2.75 16.77
N ILE A 114 -13.81 -2.99 15.70
CA ILE A 114 -12.61 -2.28 15.32
C ILE A 114 -12.88 -1.59 13.99
N VAL A 115 -12.76 -0.26 13.93
CA VAL A 115 -12.85 0.47 12.67
C VAL A 115 -11.45 0.69 12.13
N CYS A 116 -11.18 0.20 10.91
CA CYS A 116 -9.90 0.34 10.24
C CYS A 116 -10.03 1.26 9.03
N PHE A 117 -9.28 2.36 9.03
CA PHE A 117 -9.14 3.26 7.89
C PHE A 117 -7.82 2.98 7.18
N ASP A 118 -7.87 2.64 5.90
CA ASP A 118 -6.69 2.43 5.05
C ASP A 118 -6.60 3.48 3.93
N ASN A 119 -5.40 3.66 3.38
CA ASN A 119 -5.11 4.59 2.30
C ASN A 119 -5.48 6.06 2.63
N ILE A 120 -5.23 6.51 3.86
CA ILE A 120 -5.60 7.86 4.33
C ILE A 120 -4.93 8.94 3.48
N GLU A 121 -3.71 8.70 3.01
CA GLU A 121 -2.97 9.59 2.10
C GLU A 121 -3.55 9.63 0.68
N ARG A 122 -4.42 8.69 0.31
CA ARG A 122 -5.05 8.62 -1.03
C ARG A 122 -6.50 9.07 -1.04
N ARG A 123 -6.94 9.70 0.01
CA ARG A 123 -8.27 10.32 0.08
C ARG A 123 -8.42 11.41 -0.98
N SER A 124 -9.66 11.70 -1.37
CA SER A 124 -9.95 12.86 -2.23
C SER A 124 -9.57 14.18 -1.53
N ASP A 125 -9.19 15.20 -2.31
CA ASP A 125 -8.91 16.55 -1.84
C ASP A 125 -10.12 17.21 -1.17
N ASN A 126 -11.34 16.79 -1.52
CA ASN A 126 -12.57 17.23 -0.89
C ASN A 126 -12.76 16.71 0.54
N LEU A 127 -12.00 15.70 0.93
CA LEU A 127 -12.05 15.06 2.26
C LEU A 127 -10.83 15.45 3.07
N SER A 128 -10.97 16.41 3.96
CA SER A 128 -9.85 16.91 4.76
C SER A 128 -9.34 15.87 5.78
N LEU A 129 -8.03 15.86 6.02
CA LEU A 129 -7.44 15.02 7.09
C LEU A 129 -8.04 15.37 8.46
N LYS A 130 -8.40 16.64 8.67
CA LYS A 130 -9.06 17.11 9.90
C LYS A 130 -10.39 16.40 10.15
N GLU A 131 -11.19 16.18 9.12
CA GLU A 131 -12.48 15.47 9.23
C GLU A 131 -12.25 14.00 9.60
N ILE A 132 -11.25 13.35 8.98
CA ILE A 132 -10.89 11.96 9.30
C ILE A 132 -10.40 11.85 10.75
N LEU A 133 -9.48 12.71 11.18
CA LEU A 133 -8.99 12.72 12.56
C LEU A 133 -10.09 13.06 13.57
N GLY A 134 -11.03 13.93 13.20
CA GLY A 134 -12.24 14.21 13.96
C GLY A 134 -13.09 12.95 14.13
N LEU A 135 -13.32 12.20 13.04
CA LEU A 135 -14.06 10.93 13.08
C LEU A 135 -13.36 9.88 13.94
N VAL A 136 -12.05 9.73 13.79
CA VAL A 136 -11.25 8.81 14.60
C VAL A 136 -11.40 9.12 16.09
N ASN A 137 -11.26 10.40 16.45
CA ASN A 137 -11.42 10.82 17.85
C ASN A 137 -12.84 10.56 18.37
N LEU A 138 -13.87 10.82 17.58
CA LEU A 138 -15.26 10.59 17.93
C LEU A 138 -15.56 9.09 18.10
N LEU A 139 -15.07 8.24 17.19
CA LEU A 139 -15.17 6.77 17.31
C LEU A 139 -14.48 6.27 18.59
N LYS A 140 -13.30 6.80 18.91
CA LYS A 140 -12.54 6.41 20.09
C LYS A 140 -13.20 6.89 21.38
N GLU A 141 -13.52 8.19 21.50
CA GLU A 141 -13.95 8.79 22.76
C GLU A 141 -15.45 8.62 23.02
N GLU A 142 -16.30 8.80 21.99
CA GLU A 142 -17.76 8.73 22.19
C GLU A 142 -18.34 7.35 21.95
N LYS A 143 -17.84 6.64 20.91
CA LYS A 143 -18.32 5.28 20.61
C LYS A 143 -17.52 4.19 21.31
N GLU A 144 -16.41 4.54 21.94
CA GLU A 144 -15.56 3.66 22.74
C GLU A 144 -15.00 2.44 21.95
N CYS A 145 -14.86 2.55 20.64
CA CYS A 145 -14.30 1.47 19.83
C CYS A 145 -12.79 1.64 19.59
N ASN A 146 -12.15 0.57 19.19
CA ASN A 146 -10.78 0.63 18.69
C ASN A 146 -10.78 1.16 17.26
N VAL A 147 -9.79 1.99 16.95
CA VAL A 147 -9.57 2.50 15.60
C VAL A 147 -8.17 2.11 15.14
N VAL A 148 -8.05 1.69 13.89
CA VAL A 148 -6.77 1.46 13.21
C VAL A 148 -6.66 2.43 12.06
N MET A 149 -5.52 3.07 11.92
CA MET A 149 -5.19 3.99 10.84
C MET A 149 -3.99 3.44 10.08
N ILE A 150 -4.13 3.24 8.77
CA ILE A 150 -3.04 2.76 7.90
C ILE A 150 -2.72 3.87 6.89
N PHE A 151 -1.47 4.32 6.85
CA PHE A 151 -1.07 5.46 6.01
C PHE A 151 0.44 5.51 5.74
N HIS A 152 0.82 6.38 4.80
CA HIS A 152 2.19 6.81 4.55
C HIS A 152 2.37 8.23 5.07
N LYS A 153 3.16 8.38 6.15
CA LYS A 153 3.33 9.66 6.84
C LYS A 153 3.90 10.76 5.93
N GLY A 154 4.92 10.46 5.12
CA GLY A 154 5.55 11.44 4.24
C GLY A 154 4.54 12.10 3.30
N GLU A 155 3.69 11.31 2.65
CA GLU A 155 2.65 11.80 1.74
C GLU A 155 1.56 12.63 2.45
N LEU A 156 1.18 12.22 3.67
CA LEU A 156 0.22 13.01 4.46
C LEU A 156 0.78 14.40 4.78
N GLU A 157 2.07 14.51 5.10
CA GLU A 157 2.73 15.77 5.39
C GLU A 157 2.87 16.67 4.16
N GLU A 158 3.12 16.10 2.98
CA GLU A 158 3.21 16.84 1.71
C GLU A 158 1.86 17.36 1.24
N GLN A 159 0.80 16.56 1.32
CA GLN A 159 -0.56 16.98 0.94
C GLN A 159 -1.07 18.12 1.82
N ASP A 160 -0.82 18.06 3.13
CA ASP A 160 -1.22 19.13 4.05
C ASP A 160 -0.50 20.45 3.74
N ASN A 161 0.79 20.39 3.32
CA ASN A 161 1.56 21.56 2.92
C ASN A 161 1.03 22.18 1.62
N ASN A 162 0.67 21.37 0.63
CA ASN A 162 0.14 21.82 -0.66
C ASN A 162 -1.26 22.43 -0.55
N SER A 163 -2.11 21.91 0.31
CA SER A 163 -3.45 22.46 0.59
C SER A 163 -3.39 23.87 1.21
N ALA A 164 -2.31 24.17 1.91
CA ALA A 164 -2.09 25.48 2.52
C ALA A 164 -1.65 26.58 1.53
N ILE A 165 -1.17 26.24 0.33
CA ILE A 165 -0.63 27.19 -0.65
C ILE A 165 -1.74 27.85 -1.47
N ASN A 166 -2.93 27.26 -1.59
CA ASN A 166 -4.02 27.75 -2.43
C ASN A 166 -4.86 28.88 -1.83
N ASP A 167 -4.68 29.23 -0.55
CA ASP A 167 -5.38 30.35 0.09
C ASP A 167 -4.51 31.62 0.05
N LYS A 168 -4.80 32.54 -0.88
CA LYS A 168 -4.09 33.83 -1.09
C LYS A 168 -4.04 34.79 0.12
N GLU A 169 -4.62 34.45 1.26
CA GLU A 169 -4.64 35.28 2.48
C GLU A 169 -3.54 34.92 3.51
N LYS A 170 -2.59 34.01 3.19
CA LYS A 170 -1.68 33.43 4.19
C LYS A 170 -0.23 33.92 4.17
N GLN A 171 0.10 35.05 3.50
CA GLN A 171 1.46 35.62 3.56
C GLN A 171 1.87 36.16 4.96
N ALA A 172 0.95 36.24 5.92
CA ALA A 172 1.22 36.73 7.28
C ALA A 172 1.25 35.62 8.36
N LYS A 173 1.12 34.34 8.00
CA LYS A 173 1.06 33.22 8.98
C LYS A 173 2.02 32.07 8.66
N GLN A 174 3.20 32.38 8.21
CA GLN A 174 4.22 31.41 7.81
C GLN A 174 4.76 30.52 8.96
N ASP A 175 4.42 30.79 10.21
CA ASP A 175 4.91 30.06 11.39
C ASP A 175 3.94 29.05 12.00
N ASN A 176 2.68 28.93 11.53
CA ASN A 176 1.65 28.11 12.17
C ASN A 176 1.14 26.90 11.36
N SER A 177 1.63 26.67 10.14
CA SER A 177 1.16 25.59 9.27
C SER A 177 1.95 24.28 9.38
N LYS A 178 2.92 24.21 10.27
CA LYS A 178 3.70 22.98 10.47
C LYS A 178 2.81 21.89 11.05
N ASN A 179 2.25 21.10 10.14
CA ASN A 179 1.94 19.70 10.37
C ASN A 179 0.70 19.41 11.23
N TRP A 180 -0.48 19.40 10.58
CA TRP A 180 -1.73 18.92 11.19
C TRP A 180 -1.55 17.55 11.84
N TYR A 181 -0.84 16.63 11.18
CA TYR A 181 -0.54 15.33 11.71
C TYR A 181 0.21 15.41 13.04
N GLN A 182 1.26 16.22 13.13
CA GLN A 182 2.00 16.43 14.37
C GLN A 182 1.11 17.04 15.46
N LYS A 183 0.30 18.03 15.11
CA LYS A 183 -0.57 18.74 16.05
C LYS A 183 -1.66 17.86 16.64
N TYR A 184 -2.21 16.95 15.83
CA TYR A 184 -3.34 16.11 16.27
C TYR A 184 -2.93 14.67 16.61
N LYS A 185 -1.71 14.25 16.23
CA LYS A 185 -1.21 12.90 16.51
C LYS A 185 -1.29 12.55 17.98
N GLU A 186 -0.79 13.41 18.85
CA GLU A 186 -0.74 13.16 20.30
C GLU A 186 -2.12 12.93 20.91
N LYS A 187 -3.12 13.66 20.43
CA LYS A 187 -4.51 13.50 20.89
C LYS A 187 -5.21 12.28 20.30
N THR A 188 -4.92 11.96 19.04
CA THR A 188 -5.70 10.99 18.26
C THR A 188 -5.10 9.59 18.31
N ILE A 189 -3.77 9.47 18.15
CA ILE A 189 -3.05 8.20 18.02
C ILE A 189 -2.44 7.82 19.35
N ASP A 190 -2.89 6.71 19.94
CA ASP A 190 -2.33 6.20 21.20
C ASP A 190 -1.03 5.41 20.95
N TYR A 191 -0.94 4.67 19.84
CA TYR A 191 0.22 3.84 19.48
C TYR A 191 0.50 3.89 17.98
N GLU A 192 1.77 3.92 17.60
CA GLU A 192 2.21 3.91 16.21
C GLU A 192 3.18 2.76 15.99
N PHE A 193 2.85 1.90 15.03
CA PHE A 193 3.74 0.87 14.52
C PHE A 193 4.34 1.33 13.19
N ILE A 194 5.66 1.50 13.17
CA ILE A 194 6.39 1.87 11.98
C ILE A 194 6.90 0.60 11.30
N ILE A 195 6.57 0.44 10.02
CA ILE A 195 7.07 -0.63 9.18
C ILE A 195 8.15 -0.01 8.29
N ASN A 196 9.38 -0.41 8.52
CA ASN A 196 10.56 0.06 7.78
C ASN A 196 11.38 -1.08 7.16
N ASP A 197 11.03 -2.33 7.47
CA ASP A 197 11.67 -3.52 6.95
C ASP A 197 10.63 -4.60 6.67
N ASN A 198 10.74 -5.23 5.51
CA ASN A 198 9.90 -6.31 5.05
C ASN A 198 10.70 -7.47 4.41
N SER A 199 11.99 -7.56 4.67
CA SER A 199 12.89 -8.56 4.09
C SER A 199 12.36 -9.98 4.22
N LYS A 200 11.76 -10.33 5.37
CA LYS A 200 11.13 -11.63 5.58
C LYS A 200 9.93 -11.87 4.67
N ALA A 201 9.10 -10.86 4.48
CA ALA A 201 7.94 -10.95 3.59
C ALA A 201 8.41 -11.08 2.13
N ALA A 202 9.40 -10.29 1.72
CA ALA A 202 10.00 -10.37 0.39
C ALA A 202 10.59 -11.76 0.12
N TYR A 203 11.33 -12.31 1.08
CA TYR A 203 11.90 -13.64 0.95
C TYR A 203 10.82 -14.72 0.78
N ASN A 204 9.74 -14.68 1.55
CA ASN A 204 8.63 -15.62 1.41
C ASN A 204 7.96 -15.49 0.03
N ILE A 205 7.69 -14.26 -0.43
CA ILE A 205 7.12 -14.01 -1.76
C ILE A 205 8.02 -14.61 -2.86
N ILE A 206 9.34 -14.39 -2.79
CA ILE A 206 10.28 -14.94 -3.78
C ILE A 206 10.24 -16.48 -3.74
N SER A 207 10.25 -17.07 -2.57
CA SER A 207 10.19 -18.53 -2.41
C SER A 207 8.93 -19.15 -2.99
N ASP A 208 7.78 -18.48 -2.79
CA ASP A 208 6.48 -19.00 -3.18
C ASP A 208 6.17 -18.74 -4.65
N GLU A 209 6.56 -17.57 -5.18
CA GLU A 209 6.14 -17.11 -6.51
C GLU A 209 7.19 -17.36 -7.60
N ALA A 210 8.50 -17.21 -7.30
CA ALA A 210 9.53 -17.26 -8.35
C ALA A 210 9.75 -18.67 -8.94
N LYS A 211 9.39 -19.73 -8.21
CA LYS A 211 9.45 -21.15 -8.66
C LYS A 211 10.75 -21.52 -9.39
N CYS A 212 11.89 -21.07 -8.89
CA CYS A 212 13.20 -21.28 -9.47
C CYS A 212 14.20 -21.78 -8.42
N ASP A 213 15.41 -22.13 -8.87
CA ASP A 213 16.49 -22.62 -8.02
C ASP A 213 16.85 -21.62 -6.92
N LYS A 214 17.39 -22.12 -5.81
CA LYS A 214 17.72 -21.32 -4.62
C LYS A 214 18.72 -20.19 -4.94
N GLU A 215 19.68 -20.46 -5.80
CA GLU A 215 20.67 -19.49 -6.26
C GLU A 215 19.99 -18.30 -6.97
N ILE A 216 19.04 -18.59 -7.86
CA ILE A 216 18.25 -17.55 -8.56
C ILE A 216 17.39 -16.78 -7.57
N GLN A 217 16.74 -17.45 -6.61
CA GLN A 217 15.97 -16.78 -5.55
C GLN A 217 16.84 -15.81 -4.75
N ASN A 218 18.07 -16.20 -4.42
CA ASN A 218 19.02 -15.34 -3.71
C ASN A 218 19.40 -14.10 -4.54
N ILE A 219 19.59 -14.25 -5.86
CA ILE A 219 19.86 -13.12 -6.77
C ILE A 219 18.67 -12.16 -6.82
N ILE A 220 17.44 -12.69 -6.95
CA ILE A 220 16.22 -11.88 -6.93
C ILE A 220 16.11 -11.08 -5.62
N PHE A 221 16.39 -11.74 -4.50
CA PHE A 221 16.37 -11.10 -3.19
C PHE A 221 17.42 -9.99 -3.05
N GLU A 222 18.63 -10.24 -3.56
CA GLU A 222 19.70 -9.25 -3.57
C GLU A 222 19.37 -8.02 -4.44
N CYS A 223 18.82 -8.22 -5.65
CA CYS A 223 18.33 -7.14 -6.50
C CYS A 223 17.21 -6.35 -5.80
N TYR A 224 16.31 -7.05 -5.12
CA TYR A 224 15.25 -6.42 -4.34
C TYR A 224 15.81 -5.53 -3.23
N GLN A 225 16.72 -6.03 -2.41
CA GLN A 225 17.32 -5.26 -1.32
C GLN A 225 18.06 -4.01 -1.82
N ASN A 226 18.78 -4.14 -2.93
CA ASN A 226 19.61 -3.07 -3.46
C ASN A 226 18.83 -2.00 -4.24
N SER A 227 17.69 -2.36 -4.81
CA SER A 227 17.06 -1.51 -5.82
C SER A 227 15.57 -1.26 -5.64
N CYS A 228 14.85 -2.02 -4.83
CA CYS A 228 13.39 -1.89 -4.72
C CYS A 228 12.91 -1.04 -3.54
N ASN A 229 13.78 -0.43 -2.76
CA ASN A 229 13.43 0.44 -1.61
C ASN A 229 12.36 -0.19 -0.69
N ASN A 230 12.46 -1.50 -0.44
CA ASN A 230 11.47 -2.28 0.33
C ASN A 230 10.04 -2.28 -0.27
N ASN A 231 9.89 -2.08 -1.57
CA ASN A 231 8.60 -2.07 -2.24
C ASN A 231 8.20 -3.48 -2.73
N LEU A 232 7.31 -4.16 -2.00
CA LEU A 232 6.84 -5.51 -2.34
C LEU A 232 6.00 -5.55 -3.64
N ARG A 233 5.35 -4.45 -4.02
CA ARG A 233 4.61 -4.39 -5.28
C ARG A 233 5.58 -4.41 -6.46
N LEU A 234 6.66 -3.63 -6.37
CA LEU A 234 7.73 -3.65 -7.36
C LEU A 234 8.39 -5.05 -7.43
N LEU A 235 8.57 -5.71 -6.28
CA LEU A 235 9.09 -7.09 -6.25
C LEU A 235 8.17 -8.06 -7.01
N LEU A 236 6.86 -7.97 -6.84
CA LEU A 236 5.92 -8.84 -7.55
C LEU A 236 6.00 -8.64 -9.06
N HIS A 237 6.03 -7.39 -9.54
CA HIS A 237 6.25 -7.09 -10.95
C HIS A 237 7.60 -7.65 -11.44
N PHE A 238 8.64 -7.49 -10.64
CA PHE A 238 9.97 -8.00 -10.97
C PHE A 238 9.97 -9.53 -11.13
N ILE A 239 9.34 -10.27 -10.21
CA ILE A 239 9.22 -11.72 -10.29
C ILE A 239 8.45 -12.16 -11.53
N GLU A 240 7.33 -11.50 -11.84
CA GLU A 240 6.50 -11.78 -13.01
C GLU A 240 7.34 -11.73 -14.30
N HIS A 241 8.09 -10.65 -14.51
CA HIS A 241 8.92 -10.49 -15.68
C HIS A 241 10.15 -11.43 -15.68
N ILE A 242 10.76 -11.69 -14.54
CA ILE A 242 11.84 -12.67 -14.42
C ILE A 242 11.39 -14.07 -14.84
N ILE A 243 10.21 -14.51 -14.41
CA ILE A 243 9.67 -15.82 -14.80
C ILE A 243 9.59 -15.94 -16.32
N TYR A 244 9.10 -14.89 -16.99
CA TYR A 244 9.03 -14.85 -18.44
C TYR A 244 10.43 -14.99 -19.08
N PHE A 245 11.38 -14.11 -18.71
CA PHE A 245 12.72 -14.13 -19.32
C PHE A 245 13.52 -15.38 -18.98
N ASN A 246 13.38 -15.92 -17.77
CA ASN A 246 14.00 -17.18 -17.41
C ASN A 246 13.50 -18.31 -18.29
N LYS A 247 12.17 -18.44 -18.46
CA LYS A 247 11.58 -19.48 -19.27
C LYS A 247 11.96 -19.36 -20.75
N GLU A 248 11.91 -18.15 -21.31
CA GLU A 248 12.07 -17.96 -22.74
C GLU A 248 13.54 -17.81 -23.17
N CYS A 249 14.44 -17.36 -22.27
CA CYS A 249 15.81 -17.03 -22.63
C CYS A 249 16.85 -17.64 -21.66
N PHE A 250 16.93 -17.17 -20.43
CA PHE A 250 18.13 -17.37 -19.61
C PHE A 250 18.36 -18.83 -19.15
N ILE A 251 17.31 -19.56 -18.76
CA ILE A 251 17.44 -20.96 -18.32
C ILE A 251 17.77 -21.90 -19.49
N LYS A 252 17.54 -21.48 -20.74
CA LYS A 252 17.91 -22.25 -21.92
C LYS A 252 19.44 -22.25 -22.18
N ILE A 253 20.18 -21.42 -21.45
CA ILE A 253 21.64 -21.34 -21.53
C ILE A 253 22.24 -22.30 -20.50
N LYS A 254 23.14 -23.17 -20.95
CA LYS A 254 23.79 -24.15 -20.05
C LYS A 254 24.81 -23.45 -19.16
N LYS A 255 24.51 -23.35 -17.89
CA LYS A 255 25.40 -22.73 -16.90
C LYS A 255 26.76 -23.44 -16.76
N GLU A 256 26.79 -24.75 -17.06
CA GLU A 256 27.99 -25.58 -17.02
C GLU A 256 29.05 -25.11 -18.03
N ASP A 257 28.64 -24.48 -19.13
CA ASP A 257 29.54 -23.97 -20.17
C ASP A 257 30.37 -22.75 -19.69
N TYR A 258 29.93 -22.07 -18.63
CA TYR A 258 30.53 -20.81 -18.14
C TYR A 258 31.00 -20.89 -16.68
N GLY A 259 30.59 -21.90 -15.95
CA GLY A 259 30.74 -21.96 -14.52
C GLY A 259 29.70 -21.16 -13.72
N ASN A 260 29.34 -21.64 -12.53
CA ASN A 260 28.26 -21.08 -11.75
C ASN A 260 28.47 -19.59 -11.42
N GLU A 261 29.66 -19.19 -11.00
CA GLU A 261 29.96 -17.83 -10.56
C GLU A 261 29.75 -16.80 -11.68
N ILE A 262 30.30 -17.09 -12.86
CA ILE A 262 30.20 -16.21 -14.04
C ILE A 262 28.75 -16.14 -14.51
N PHE A 263 28.06 -17.29 -14.59
CA PHE A 263 26.66 -17.36 -15.01
C PHE A 263 25.76 -16.53 -14.08
N PHE A 264 25.84 -16.73 -12.79
CA PHE A 264 24.98 -16.01 -11.83
C PHE A 264 25.34 -14.53 -11.72
N SER A 265 26.60 -14.15 -11.85
CA SER A 265 27.03 -12.75 -11.95
C SER A 265 26.47 -12.07 -13.19
N GLY A 266 26.46 -12.77 -14.34
CA GLY A 266 25.83 -12.30 -15.56
C GLY A 266 24.31 -12.15 -15.40
N LEU A 267 23.65 -13.16 -14.86
CA LEU A 267 22.22 -13.16 -14.62
C LEU A 267 21.78 -11.99 -13.72
N LYS A 268 22.52 -11.75 -12.65
CA LYS A 268 22.30 -10.60 -11.75
C LYS A 268 22.36 -9.27 -12.50
N MET A 269 23.36 -9.09 -13.35
CA MET A 269 23.48 -7.86 -14.14
C MET A 269 22.25 -7.63 -15.03
N TYR A 270 21.74 -8.68 -15.69
CA TYR A 270 20.53 -8.58 -16.52
C TYR A 270 19.26 -8.32 -15.69
N TYR A 271 19.17 -8.93 -14.52
CA TYR A 271 18.07 -8.67 -13.60
C TYR A 271 18.06 -7.22 -13.09
N ASP A 272 19.23 -6.64 -12.80
CA ASP A 272 19.33 -5.22 -12.42
C ASP A 272 18.93 -4.29 -13.58
N ILE A 273 19.30 -4.63 -14.82
CA ILE A 273 18.89 -3.89 -16.02
C ILE A 273 17.37 -4.01 -16.23
N LEU A 274 16.84 -5.22 -16.18
CA LEU A 274 15.41 -5.50 -16.32
C LEU A 274 14.60 -4.74 -15.26
N LEU A 275 15.04 -4.78 -14.01
CA LEU A 275 14.38 -4.07 -12.91
C LEU A 275 14.32 -2.55 -13.14
N ASN A 276 15.35 -2.00 -13.76
CA ASN A 276 15.36 -0.56 -14.10
C ASN A 276 14.30 -0.23 -15.17
N HIS A 277 14.12 -1.08 -16.20
CA HIS A 277 13.04 -0.93 -17.17
C HIS A 277 11.65 -1.14 -16.58
N ILE A 278 11.51 -2.08 -15.63
CA ILE A 278 10.26 -2.28 -14.87
C ILE A 278 9.90 -1.02 -14.09
N LYS A 279 10.87 -0.39 -13.43
CA LYS A 279 10.65 0.88 -12.72
C LYS A 279 10.16 1.97 -13.67
N GLU A 280 10.77 2.11 -14.84
CA GLU A 280 10.35 3.07 -15.85
C GLU A 280 8.92 2.79 -16.33
N TYR A 281 8.62 1.56 -16.69
CA TYR A 281 7.31 1.16 -17.21
C TYR A 281 6.17 1.40 -16.22
N TYR A 282 6.38 1.07 -14.94
CA TYR A 282 5.38 1.25 -13.88
C TYR A 282 5.50 2.60 -13.16
N SER A 283 6.28 3.55 -13.68
CA SER A 283 6.46 4.91 -13.14
C SER A 283 6.94 4.94 -11.68
N TYR A 284 7.86 4.03 -11.32
CA TYR A 284 8.59 4.11 -10.06
C TYR A 284 9.80 5.06 -10.20
N ASP A 285 10.41 5.44 -9.08
CA ASP A 285 11.64 6.24 -9.08
C ASP A 285 12.75 5.55 -9.87
N ILE A 286 13.29 6.25 -10.87
CA ILE A 286 14.30 5.74 -11.80
C ILE A 286 15.67 6.22 -11.36
N ASN A 287 16.64 5.30 -11.34
CA ASN A 287 18.03 5.66 -11.26
C ASN A 287 18.58 5.82 -12.69
N GLU A 288 18.74 7.06 -13.15
CA GLU A 288 19.16 7.39 -14.53
C GLU A 288 20.58 6.91 -14.86
N ASP A 289 21.43 6.71 -13.85
CA ASP A 289 22.83 6.25 -14.04
C ASP A 289 22.96 4.76 -14.33
N LYS A 290 21.87 3.97 -14.24
CA LYS A 290 21.92 2.52 -14.48
C LYS A 290 21.87 2.17 -15.95
N PRO A 291 22.59 1.10 -16.38
CA PRO A 291 22.58 0.61 -17.75
C PRO A 291 21.16 0.29 -18.22
N ARG A 292 20.90 0.59 -19.49
CA ARG A 292 19.63 0.28 -20.17
C ARG A 292 19.93 -0.61 -21.36
N TYR A 293 19.02 -1.52 -21.64
CA TYR A 293 19.13 -2.40 -22.79
C TYR A 293 17.88 -2.27 -23.66
N SER A 294 18.09 -1.93 -24.96
CA SER A 294 17.01 -1.58 -25.90
C SER A 294 15.96 -2.67 -26.07
N ILE A 295 16.32 -3.94 -25.91
CA ILE A 295 15.41 -5.06 -26.07
C ILE A 295 14.41 -5.17 -24.89
N PHE A 296 14.81 -4.80 -23.67
CA PHE A 296 13.88 -4.69 -22.55
C PHE A 296 12.91 -3.52 -22.74
N LYS A 297 13.39 -2.40 -23.30
CA LYS A 297 12.51 -1.31 -23.68
C LYS A 297 11.48 -1.77 -24.70
N LYS A 298 11.92 -2.44 -25.77
CA LYS A 298 11.03 -3.00 -26.78
C LYS A 298 10.01 -3.97 -26.17
N TYR A 299 10.42 -4.83 -25.23
CA TYR A 299 9.51 -5.74 -24.54
C TYR A 299 8.33 -5.00 -23.89
N PHE A 300 8.60 -3.90 -23.18
CA PHE A 300 7.54 -3.12 -22.55
C PHE A 300 6.73 -2.29 -23.55
N ASP A 301 7.37 -1.74 -24.57
CA ASP A 301 6.70 -0.99 -25.65
C ASP A 301 5.73 -1.89 -26.44
N ASP A 302 6.07 -3.17 -26.65
CA ASP A 302 5.27 -4.18 -27.34
C ASP A 302 4.32 -4.96 -26.40
N SER A 303 3.84 -4.33 -25.34
CA SER A 303 2.85 -4.90 -24.39
C SER A 303 3.34 -6.17 -23.69
N CYS A 304 4.60 -6.17 -23.25
CA CYS A 304 5.26 -7.27 -22.56
C CYS A 304 5.39 -8.55 -23.41
N TYR A 305 5.70 -8.37 -24.69
CA TYR A 305 5.92 -9.48 -25.63
C TYR A 305 7.19 -9.25 -26.46
N LEU A 306 7.94 -10.32 -26.72
CA LEU A 306 9.02 -10.37 -27.70
C LEU A 306 8.77 -11.52 -28.69
N ASN A 307 9.07 -11.28 -29.97
CA ASN A 307 9.08 -12.34 -30.96
C ASN A 307 10.33 -13.24 -30.80
N GLN A 308 10.40 -14.35 -31.54
CA GLN A 308 11.48 -15.32 -31.39
C GLN A 308 12.86 -14.73 -31.78
N ASP A 309 12.91 -13.86 -32.79
CA ASP A 309 14.17 -13.22 -33.22
C ASP A 309 14.73 -12.30 -32.13
N ASP A 310 13.86 -11.56 -31.40
CA ASP A 310 14.26 -10.72 -30.30
C ASP A 310 14.76 -11.55 -29.10
N LEU A 311 14.11 -12.69 -28.81
CA LEU A 311 14.54 -13.59 -27.74
C LEU A 311 15.89 -14.24 -28.08
N ASP A 312 16.11 -14.64 -29.33
CA ASP A 312 17.37 -15.21 -29.78
C ASP A 312 18.50 -14.15 -29.78
N ALA A 313 18.20 -12.90 -30.12
CA ALA A 313 19.13 -11.78 -29.99
C ALA A 313 19.51 -11.52 -28.52
N LEU A 314 18.53 -11.50 -27.62
CA LEU A 314 18.78 -11.35 -26.17
C LEU A 314 19.65 -12.49 -25.64
N LYS A 315 19.34 -13.72 -25.99
CA LYS A 315 20.12 -14.91 -25.62
C LYS A 315 21.56 -14.81 -26.09
N SER A 316 21.76 -14.49 -27.39
CA SER A 316 23.10 -14.35 -28.00
C SER A 316 23.92 -13.23 -27.31
N HIS A 317 23.26 -12.12 -26.98
CA HIS A 317 23.90 -11.02 -26.26
C HIS A 317 24.31 -11.45 -24.84
N PHE A 318 23.45 -12.17 -24.12
CA PHE A 318 23.77 -12.70 -22.79
C PHE A 318 24.93 -13.68 -22.84
N GLU A 319 24.93 -14.64 -23.77
CA GLU A 319 26.04 -15.58 -23.97
C GLU A 319 27.37 -14.88 -24.32
N SER A 320 27.32 -13.83 -25.14
CA SER A 320 28.49 -13.02 -25.46
C SER A 320 29.09 -12.35 -24.22
N ASN A 321 28.23 -11.78 -23.38
CA ASN A 321 28.67 -11.17 -22.10
C ASN A 321 29.24 -12.19 -21.12
N LEU A 322 28.68 -13.41 -21.08
CA LEU A 322 29.24 -14.49 -20.24
C LEU A 322 30.62 -14.91 -20.73
N LYS A 323 30.83 -15.02 -22.07
CA LYS A 323 32.13 -15.34 -22.66
C LYS A 323 33.17 -14.27 -22.37
N GLU A 324 32.81 -13.00 -22.48
CA GLU A 324 33.69 -11.90 -22.15
C GLU A 324 34.10 -11.90 -20.66
N LYS A 325 33.14 -12.08 -19.76
CA LYS A 325 33.42 -12.22 -18.32
C LYS A 325 34.29 -13.44 -18.01
N ALA A 326 34.04 -14.59 -18.64
CA ALA A 326 34.85 -15.78 -18.47
C ALA A 326 36.30 -15.52 -18.90
N ARG A 327 36.52 -14.83 -20.01
CA ARG A 327 37.86 -14.47 -20.48
C ARG A 327 38.61 -13.57 -19.50
N ILE A 328 37.92 -12.55 -18.94
CA ILE A 328 38.55 -11.67 -17.92
C ILE A 328 38.83 -12.38 -16.61
N TYR A 329 38.08 -13.43 -16.29
CA TYR A 329 38.21 -14.16 -15.01
C TYR A 329 39.33 -15.19 -15.07
N PHE A 330 39.68 -15.71 -16.25
CA PHE A 330 40.69 -16.76 -16.44
C PHE A 330 42.01 -16.25 -17.05
N ASP A 331 42.10 -15.02 -17.53
CA ASP A 331 43.34 -14.30 -17.85
C ASP A 331 43.89 -13.57 -16.63
#